data_3fe0f77bfa6a58b8b97e511d2c1864e5
#
_entry.id   3fe0f77bfa6a58b8b97e511d2c1864e5
#
_cell.length_a   1.000
_cell.length_b   1.000
_cell.length_c   1.000
_cell.angle_alpha   90.00
_cell.angle_beta   90.00
_cell.angle_gamma   90.00
#
_symmetry.space_group_name_H-M   'P 1'
#
loop_
_entity.id
_entity.type
_entity.pdbx_description
1 polymer ?
#
loop_
_entity_poly.entity_id
_entity_poly.type
_entity_poly.pdbx_seq_one_letter_code
_entity_poly.pdbx_strand_id
1 'polypeptide(L)'
;MATKVVANMLIDDTSSDILDELYKVTREYTNDKKEAHKVLKDLIKIALKIGILYRNNQFNQDEVEIVDKFKKKLNQAAMTAVSFYEVEFTFDRSILAELLNECKDLLHELIERHLTPKSHSRIDHVFRLFADVEFLSELYNPNGVYKESLQKICHGVNKLLDEGII
;
A
#
# COMPACT_ATOMS: atom_id res chain seq x y z
N MET A 1 7.91 -10.25 -10.91
CA MET A 1 8.44 -8.95 -11.32
C MET A 1 7.45 -7.85 -10.98
N ALA A 2 7.92 -6.62 -10.85
CA ALA A 2 7.08 -5.49 -10.42
C ALA A 2 5.86 -5.25 -11.31
N THR A 3 5.99 -5.36 -12.64
CA THR A 3 4.86 -5.22 -13.57
C THR A 3 3.80 -6.28 -13.32
N LYS A 4 4.23 -7.52 -13.10
CA LYS A 4 3.31 -8.63 -12.82
C LYS A 4 2.60 -8.42 -11.49
N VAL A 5 3.33 -7.94 -10.47
CA VAL A 5 2.76 -7.61 -9.16
C VAL A 5 1.67 -6.55 -9.33
N VAL A 6 1.98 -5.43 -9.99
CA VAL A 6 1.03 -4.33 -10.19
C VAL A 6 -0.17 -4.79 -11.01
N ALA A 7 0.06 -5.49 -12.12
CA ALA A 7 -1.03 -5.99 -12.97
C ALA A 7 -1.93 -6.95 -12.20
N ASN A 8 -1.35 -7.88 -11.45
CA ASN A 8 -2.11 -8.85 -10.66
C ASN A 8 -2.91 -8.14 -9.55
N MET A 9 -2.33 -7.14 -8.90
CA MET A 9 -3.02 -6.36 -7.87
C MET A 9 -4.22 -5.59 -8.41
N LEU A 10 -4.24 -5.26 -9.70
CA LEU A 10 -5.33 -4.48 -10.31
C LEU A 10 -6.45 -5.36 -10.90
N ILE A 11 -6.15 -6.60 -11.23
CA ILE A 11 -7.10 -7.52 -11.89
C ILE A 11 -7.46 -8.75 -11.04
N ASP A 12 -6.74 -9.00 -9.96
CA ASP A 12 -7.00 -10.13 -9.06
C ASP A 12 -8.17 -9.82 -8.13
N ASP A 13 -9.08 -10.78 -7.96
CA ASP A 13 -10.24 -10.61 -7.07
C ASP A 13 -9.83 -10.31 -5.63
N THR A 14 -8.75 -10.93 -5.15
CA THR A 14 -8.22 -10.71 -3.80
C THR A 14 -7.80 -9.25 -3.63
N SER A 15 -7.10 -8.69 -4.61
CA SER A 15 -6.66 -7.30 -4.57
C SER A 15 -7.84 -6.33 -4.64
N SER A 16 -8.84 -6.66 -5.46
CA SER A 16 -10.08 -5.89 -5.54
C SER A 16 -10.79 -5.85 -4.18
N ASP A 17 -10.87 -6.98 -3.50
CA ASP A 17 -11.47 -7.07 -2.17
C ASP A 17 -10.70 -6.23 -1.14
N ILE A 18 -9.37 -6.26 -1.20
CA ILE A 18 -8.52 -5.42 -0.33
C ILE A 18 -8.80 -3.94 -0.58
N LEU A 19 -8.84 -3.53 -1.84
CA LEU A 19 -9.11 -2.14 -2.20
C LEU A 19 -10.51 -1.70 -1.74
N ASP A 20 -11.51 -2.56 -1.87
CA ASP A 20 -12.86 -2.27 -1.38
C ASP A 20 -12.89 -2.06 0.14
N GLU A 21 -12.19 -2.91 0.89
CA GLU A 21 -12.09 -2.75 2.34
C GLU A 21 -11.31 -1.50 2.74
N LEU A 22 -10.23 -1.20 2.04
CA LEU A 22 -9.48 0.05 2.26
C LEU A 22 -10.34 1.27 2.00
N TYR A 23 -11.20 1.23 0.97
CA TYR A 23 -12.13 2.31 0.70
C TYR A 23 -13.12 2.50 1.85
N LYS A 24 -13.71 1.40 2.34
CA LYS A 24 -14.65 1.45 3.46
C LYS A 24 -14.03 2.05 4.71
N VAL A 25 -12.83 1.58 5.07
CA VAL A 25 -12.10 2.08 6.24
C VAL A 25 -11.76 3.56 6.07
N THR A 26 -11.26 3.95 4.91
CA THR A 26 -10.90 5.33 4.62
C THR A 26 -12.10 6.26 4.70
N ARG A 27 -13.22 5.84 4.11
CA ARG A 27 -14.47 6.62 4.16
C ARG A 27 -14.95 6.81 5.59
N GLU A 28 -14.89 5.77 6.39
CA GLU A 28 -15.34 5.83 7.78
C GLU A 28 -14.38 6.66 8.64
N TYR A 29 -13.08 6.46 8.49
CA TYR A 29 -12.07 7.18 9.26
C TYR A 29 -12.07 8.68 8.94
N THR A 30 -12.10 9.04 7.66
CA THR A 30 -12.10 10.45 7.23
C THR A 30 -13.47 11.10 7.32
N ASN A 31 -14.52 10.29 7.42
CA ASN A 31 -15.92 10.73 7.33
C ASN A 31 -16.16 11.58 6.08
N ASP A 32 -15.47 11.25 5.00
CA ASP A 32 -15.52 12.00 3.74
C ASP A 32 -15.42 11.06 2.55
N LYS A 33 -16.55 10.86 1.88
CA LYS A 33 -16.67 9.98 0.72
C LYS A 33 -15.78 10.43 -0.44
N LYS A 34 -15.68 11.74 -0.67
CA LYS A 34 -14.87 12.31 -1.75
C LYS A 34 -13.39 12.09 -1.49
N GLU A 35 -12.94 12.29 -0.25
CA GLU A 35 -11.55 12.05 0.16
C GLU A 35 -11.18 10.59 0.02
N ALA A 36 -12.03 9.68 0.48
CA ALA A 36 -11.81 8.25 0.34
C ALA A 36 -11.66 7.85 -1.13
N HIS A 37 -12.54 8.35 -1.99
CA HIS A 37 -12.47 8.08 -3.42
C HIS A 37 -11.16 8.60 -4.03
N LYS A 38 -10.76 9.80 -3.64
CA LYS A 38 -9.54 10.44 -4.13
C LYS A 38 -8.27 9.66 -3.73
N VAL A 39 -8.20 9.22 -2.47
CA VAL A 39 -7.04 8.45 -1.97
C VAL A 39 -6.88 7.16 -2.77
N LEU A 40 -7.96 6.39 -2.92
CA LEU A 40 -7.90 5.12 -3.65
C LEU A 40 -7.62 5.33 -5.14
N LYS A 41 -8.19 6.37 -5.73
CA LYS A 41 -7.91 6.74 -7.13
C LYS A 41 -6.44 7.10 -7.33
N ASP A 42 -5.85 7.87 -6.41
CA ASP A 42 -4.44 8.23 -6.48
C ASP A 42 -3.55 6.99 -6.36
N LEU A 43 -3.88 6.07 -5.45
CA LEU A 43 -3.16 4.80 -5.30
C LEU A 43 -3.16 4.01 -6.61
N ILE A 44 -4.32 3.85 -7.22
CA ILE A 44 -4.47 3.11 -8.47
C ILE A 44 -3.70 3.78 -9.61
N LYS A 45 -3.76 5.11 -9.71
CA LYS A 45 -3.03 5.85 -10.75
C LYS A 45 -1.53 5.69 -10.64
N ILE A 46 -0.99 5.75 -9.41
CA ILE A 46 0.44 5.55 -9.17
C ILE A 46 0.85 4.14 -9.61
N ALA A 47 0.10 3.14 -9.17
CA ALA A 47 0.38 1.74 -9.49
C ALA A 47 0.35 1.49 -11.01
N LEU A 48 -0.63 2.03 -11.71
CA LEU A 48 -0.74 1.91 -13.17
C LEU A 48 0.44 2.56 -13.88
N LYS A 49 0.82 3.77 -13.50
CA LYS A 49 1.92 4.50 -14.15
C LYS A 49 3.25 3.78 -13.96
N ILE A 50 3.53 3.30 -12.75
CA ILE A 50 4.75 2.54 -12.48
C ILE A 50 4.76 1.24 -13.27
N GLY A 51 3.64 0.54 -13.33
CA GLY A 51 3.50 -0.68 -14.10
C GLY A 51 3.75 -0.47 -15.59
N ILE A 52 3.23 0.62 -16.15
CA ILE A 52 3.45 0.97 -17.57
C ILE A 52 4.93 1.26 -17.82
N LEU A 53 5.59 2.03 -16.96
CA LEU A 53 7.02 2.33 -17.11
C LEU A 53 7.85 1.05 -17.06
N TYR A 54 7.58 0.17 -16.13
CA TYR A 54 8.30 -1.08 -15.98
C TYR A 54 8.10 -2.00 -17.19
N ARG A 55 6.86 -2.14 -17.65
CA ARG A 55 6.52 -2.98 -18.81
C ARG A 55 7.22 -2.52 -20.08
N ASN A 56 7.42 -1.23 -20.23
CA ASN A 56 8.05 -0.65 -21.41
C ASN A 56 9.55 -0.44 -21.25
N ASN A 57 10.16 -1.06 -20.25
CA ASN A 57 11.61 -1.02 -20.00
C ASN A 57 12.17 0.41 -19.88
N GLN A 58 11.40 1.31 -19.27
CA GLN A 58 11.79 2.70 -19.12
C GLN A 58 12.73 2.95 -17.95
N PHE A 59 12.82 2.01 -17.01
CA PHE A 59 13.71 2.14 -15.86
C PHE A 59 15.14 1.75 -16.23
N ASN A 60 16.12 2.57 -15.81
CA ASN A 60 17.53 2.25 -15.96
C ASN A 60 17.96 1.25 -14.88
N GLN A 61 19.23 0.85 -14.88
CA GLN A 61 19.74 -0.16 -13.94
C GLN A 61 19.58 0.27 -12.47
N ASP A 62 19.88 1.53 -12.16
CA ASP A 62 19.72 2.05 -10.80
C ASP A 62 18.24 2.03 -10.37
N GLU A 63 17.35 2.38 -11.27
CA GLU A 63 15.91 2.36 -10.99
C GLU A 63 15.36 0.94 -10.85
N VAL A 64 15.87 -0.02 -11.59
CA VAL A 64 15.52 -1.44 -11.41
C VAL A 64 15.93 -1.92 -10.01
N GLU A 65 17.08 -1.47 -9.52
CA GLU A 65 17.52 -1.78 -8.15
C GLU A 65 16.57 -1.16 -7.11
N ILE A 66 16.04 0.04 -7.38
CA ILE A 66 15.03 0.67 -6.51
C ILE A 66 13.74 -0.16 -6.50
N VAL A 67 13.31 -0.67 -7.67
CA VAL A 67 12.16 -1.57 -7.75
C VAL A 67 12.36 -2.80 -6.86
N ASP A 68 13.53 -3.40 -6.91
CA ASP A 68 13.84 -4.58 -6.09
C ASP A 68 13.83 -4.26 -4.59
N LYS A 69 14.38 -3.11 -4.20
CA LYS A 69 14.33 -2.63 -2.82
C LYS A 69 12.89 -2.38 -2.37
N PHE A 70 12.10 -1.77 -3.22
CA PHE A 70 10.68 -1.51 -2.94
C PHE A 70 9.90 -2.82 -2.72
N LYS A 71 10.11 -3.80 -3.58
CA LYS A 71 9.46 -5.11 -3.45
C LYS A 71 9.79 -5.76 -2.10
N LYS A 72 11.05 -5.74 -1.70
CA LYS A 72 11.49 -6.31 -0.43
C LYS A 72 10.86 -5.56 0.75
N LYS A 73 10.85 -4.24 0.68
CA LYS A 73 10.27 -3.41 1.74
C LYS A 73 8.77 -3.59 1.84
N LEU A 74 8.08 -3.66 0.71
CA LEU A 74 6.64 -3.91 0.68
C LEU A 74 6.29 -5.28 1.26
N ASN A 75 7.05 -6.30 0.90
CA ASN A 75 6.90 -7.64 1.46
C ASN A 75 7.07 -7.62 2.98
N GLN A 76 8.11 -6.95 3.47
CA GLN A 76 8.36 -6.81 4.90
C GLN A 76 7.20 -6.08 5.61
N ALA A 77 6.70 -4.99 5.01
CA ALA A 77 5.56 -4.25 5.56
C ALA A 77 4.30 -5.12 5.61
N ALA A 78 4.04 -5.87 4.55
CA ALA A 78 2.89 -6.76 4.47
C ALA A 78 2.96 -7.88 5.52
N MET A 79 4.11 -8.53 5.66
CA MET A 79 4.32 -9.56 6.68
C MET A 79 4.17 -9.01 8.09
N THR A 80 4.70 -7.81 8.32
CA THR A 80 4.59 -7.13 9.61
C THR A 80 3.13 -6.79 9.94
N ALA A 81 2.41 -6.26 8.96
CA ALA A 81 0.99 -5.91 9.12
C ALA A 81 0.14 -7.12 9.49
N VAL A 82 0.36 -8.25 8.81
CA VAL A 82 -0.35 -9.50 9.10
C VAL A 82 0.04 -10.05 10.48
N SER A 83 1.33 -10.03 10.80
CA SER A 83 1.83 -10.52 12.10
C SER A 83 1.25 -9.72 13.27
N PHE A 84 1.16 -8.41 13.13
CA PHE A 84 0.54 -7.56 14.15
C PHE A 84 -0.95 -7.84 14.32
N TYR A 85 -1.63 -8.25 13.25
CA TYR A 85 -3.02 -8.68 13.34
C TYR A 85 -3.14 -10.03 14.07
N GLU A 86 -2.28 -10.99 13.73
CA GLU A 86 -2.32 -12.34 14.31
C GLU A 86 -1.93 -12.35 15.79
N VAL A 87 -1.00 -11.47 16.18
CA VAL A 87 -0.50 -11.36 17.55
C VAL A 87 -0.76 -9.95 18.06
N GLU A 88 -1.99 -9.68 18.44
CA GLU A 88 -2.51 -8.35 18.76
C GLU A 88 -1.64 -7.54 19.73
N PHE A 89 -1.11 -8.17 20.77
CA PHE A 89 -0.32 -7.46 21.77
C PHE A 89 1.05 -7.00 21.29
N THR A 90 1.47 -7.43 20.08
CA THR A 90 2.76 -7.03 19.50
C THR A 90 2.65 -5.79 18.62
N PHE A 91 1.45 -5.29 18.38
CA PHE A 91 1.25 -4.15 17.46
C PHE A 91 2.08 -2.93 17.90
N ASP A 92 2.84 -2.40 16.96
CA ASP A 92 3.60 -1.17 17.11
C ASP A 92 3.36 -0.28 15.90
N ARG A 93 2.56 0.77 16.11
CA ARG A 93 2.18 1.71 15.06
C ARG A 93 3.38 2.41 14.43
N SER A 94 4.40 2.68 15.23
CA SER A 94 5.61 3.38 14.76
C SER A 94 6.41 2.51 13.79
N ILE A 95 6.57 1.23 14.08
CA ILE A 95 7.27 0.29 13.21
C ILE A 95 6.55 0.16 11.86
N LEU A 96 5.24 -0.02 11.90
CA LEU A 96 4.46 -0.16 10.66
C LEU A 96 4.48 1.12 9.84
N ALA A 97 4.29 2.28 10.49
CA ALA A 97 4.35 3.58 9.80
C ALA A 97 5.72 3.81 9.18
N GLU A 98 6.80 3.46 9.87
CA GLU A 98 8.17 3.60 9.35
C GLU A 98 8.39 2.76 8.10
N LEU A 99 7.97 1.49 8.11
CA LEU A 99 8.07 0.62 6.93
C LEU A 99 7.29 1.18 5.74
N LEU A 100 6.09 1.67 5.98
CA LEU A 100 5.27 2.28 4.92
C LEU A 100 5.91 3.56 4.39
N ASN A 101 6.48 4.40 5.26
CA ASN A 101 7.17 5.61 4.82
C ASN A 101 8.45 5.31 4.04
N GLU A 102 9.15 4.23 4.37
CA GLU A 102 10.29 3.77 3.56
C GLU A 102 9.84 3.35 2.16
N CYS A 103 8.69 2.68 2.04
CA CYS A 103 8.08 2.38 0.74
C CYS A 103 7.76 3.67 -0.03
N LYS A 104 7.20 4.66 0.64
CA LYS A 104 6.89 5.97 0.06
C LYS A 104 8.14 6.62 -0.52
N ASP A 105 9.23 6.66 0.25
CA ASP A 105 10.48 7.29 -0.16
C ASP A 105 11.07 6.60 -1.39
N LEU A 106 11.02 5.26 -1.44
CA LEU A 106 11.48 4.50 -2.60
C LEU A 106 10.64 4.78 -3.84
N LEU A 107 9.32 4.97 -3.69
CA LEU A 107 8.46 5.33 -4.82
C LEU A 107 8.79 6.72 -5.35
N HIS A 108 9.03 7.70 -4.49
CA HIS A 108 9.45 9.05 -4.90
C HIS A 108 10.76 8.99 -5.69
N GLU A 109 11.74 8.24 -5.19
CA GLU A 109 13.03 8.06 -5.85
C GLU A 109 12.87 7.39 -7.21
N LEU A 110 12.02 6.37 -7.30
CA LEU A 110 11.80 5.61 -8.53
C LEU A 110 11.21 6.47 -9.67
N ILE A 111 10.28 7.35 -9.35
CA ILE A 111 9.56 8.12 -10.36
C ILE A 111 10.19 9.48 -10.68
N GLU A 112 11.25 9.87 -9.96
CA GLU A 112 11.83 11.22 -10.03
C GLU A 112 12.12 11.67 -11.47
N ARG A 113 12.68 10.80 -12.28
CA ARG A 113 13.09 11.11 -13.65
C ARG A 113 11.94 10.97 -14.66
N HIS A 114 10.85 10.28 -14.29
CA HIS A 114 9.82 9.84 -15.23
C HIS A 114 8.50 10.56 -15.12
N LEU A 115 8.11 11.00 -13.93
CA LEU A 115 6.78 11.53 -13.70
C LEU A 115 6.83 12.96 -13.15
N THR A 116 5.68 13.63 -13.20
CA THR A 116 5.54 15.04 -12.84
C THR A 116 5.42 15.24 -11.33
N PRO A 117 5.60 16.48 -10.81
CA PRO A 117 5.32 16.78 -9.40
C PRO A 117 3.93 16.36 -8.94
N LYS A 118 2.95 16.32 -9.84
CA LYS A 118 1.60 15.86 -9.51
C LYS A 118 1.58 14.40 -9.07
N SER A 119 2.42 13.55 -9.68
CA SER A 119 2.55 12.15 -9.27
C SER A 119 3.18 12.02 -7.89
N HIS A 120 4.18 12.85 -7.58
CA HIS A 120 4.76 12.92 -6.24
C HIS A 120 3.70 13.32 -5.21
N SER A 121 2.86 14.30 -5.54
CA SER A 121 1.75 14.72 -4.65
C SER A 121 0.75 13.59 -4.39
N ARG A 122 0.47 12.77 -5.40
CA ARG A 122 -0.41 11.61 -5.24
C ARG A 122 0.19 10.57 -4.30
N ILE A 123 1.48 10.31 -4.40
CA ILE A 123 2.17 9.41 -3.48
C ILE A 123 2.04 9.94 -2.04
N ASP A 124 2.35 11.20 -1.83
CA ASP A 124 2.23 11.83 -0.50
C ASP A 124 0.81 11.75 0.04
N HIS A 125 -0.19 11.98 -0.81
CA HIS A 125 -1.59 11.91 -0.41
C HIS A 125 -1.98 10.53 0.11
N VAL A 126 -1.57 9.48 -0.60
CA VAL A 126 -1.85 8.09 -0.21
C VAL A 126 -1.20 7.74 1.12
N PHE A 127 0.09 8.02 1.26
CA PHE A 127 0.84 7.65 2.47
C PHE A 127 0.57 8.55 3.66
N ARG A 128 0.10 9.78 3.43
CA ARG A 128 -0.33 10.66 4.52
C ARG A 128 -1.43 10.01 5.36
N LEU A 129 -2.29 9.24 4.73
CA LEU A 129 -3.32 8.48 5.44
C LEU A 129 -2.80 7.13 5.90
N PHE A 130 -2.33 6.29 4.98
CA PHE A 130 -2.03 4.88 5.27
C PHE A 130 -0.79 4.68 6.14
N ALA A 131 0.12 5.65 6.19
CA ALA A 131 1.27 5.63 7.08
C ALA A 131 1.10 6.53 8.31
N ASP A 132 -0.10 7.05 8.54
CA ASP A 132 -0.40 7.86 9.71
C ASP A 132 -0.55 6.99 10.96
N VAL A 133 0.21 7.33 12.02
CA VAL A 133 0.22 6.52 13.25
C VAL A 133 -1.14 6.49 13.94
N GLU A 134 -1.91 7.58 13.87
CA GLU A 134 -3.24 7.62 14.48
C GLU A 134 -4.23 6.74 13.70
N PHE A 135 -4.18 6.78 12.38
CA PHE A 135 -4.98 5.90 11.53
C PHE A 135 -4.66 4.43 11.82
N LEU A 136 -3.38 4.08 11.88
CA LEU A 136 -2.95 2.71 12.16
C LEU A 136 -3.38 2.26 13.55
N SER A 137 -3.32 3.13 14.55
CA SER A 137 -3.80 2.84 15.90
C SER A 137 -5.28 2.52 15.93
N GLU A 138 -6.09 3.31 15.22
CA GLU A 138 -7.53 3.07 15.12
C GLU A 138 -7.83 1.77 14.38
N LEU A 139 -7.12 1.52 13.27
CA LEU A 139 -7.30 0.32 12.46
C LEU A 139 -7.02 -0.95 13.28
N TYR A 140 -5.96 -0.94 14.07
CA TYR A 140 -5.52 -2.10 14.86
C TYR A 140 -6.13 -2.16 16.26
N ASN A 141 -7.01 -1.23 16.62
CA ASN A 141 -7.67 -1.25 17.92
C ASN A 141 -8.56 -2.50 18.03
N PRO A 142 -8.26 -3.44 18.96
CA PRO A 142 -8.99 -4.71 19.07
C PRO A 142 -10.47 -4.52 19.46
N ASN A 143 -10.81 -3.36 20.02
CA ASN A 143 -12.18 -3.00 20.40
C ASN A 143 -12.78 -1.96 19.45
N GLY A 144 -12.10 -1.66 18.36
CA GLY A 144 -12.52 -0.63 17.41
C GLY A 144 -13.49 -1.11 16.35
N VAL A 145 -14.05 -0.15 15.63
CA VAL A 145 -15.04 -0.38 14.57
C VAL A 145 -14.44 -1.01 13.31
N TYR A 146 -13.12 -1.01 13.18
CA TYR A 146 -12.42 -1.51 11.99
C TYR A 146 -11.95 -2.96 12.09
N LYS A 147 -12.24 -3.63 13.19
CA LYS A 147 -11.76 -5.00 13.45
C LYS A 147 -12.09 -5.96 12.32
N GLU A 148 -13.33 -5.94 11.85
CA GLU A 148 -13.77 -6.82 10.76
C GLU A 148 -13.08 -6.47 9.45
N SER A 149 -12.95 -5.19 9.13
CA SER A 149 -12.26 -4.73 7.92
C SER A 149 -10.78 -5.10 7.96
N LEU A 150 -10.12 -4.93 9.09
CA LEU A 150 -8.72 -5.33 9.26
C LEU A 150 -8.54 -6.83 9.04
N GLN A 151 -9.45 -7.65 9.57
CA GLN A 151 -9.43 -9.10 9.36
C GLN A 151 -9.47 -9.44 7.87
N LYS A 152 -10.36 -8.82 7.11
CA LYS A 152 -10.50 -9.05 5.68
C LYS A 152 -9.27 -8.57 4.91
N ILE A 153 -8.73 -7.41 5.26
CA ILE A 153 -7.51 -6.86 4.64
C ILE A 153 -6.34 -7.81 4.88
N CYS A 154 -6.11 -8.22 6.12
CA CYS A 154 -5.00 -9.10 6.47
C CYS A 154 -5.15 -10.49 5.86
N HIS A 155 -6.37 -11.01 5.76
CA HIS A 155 -6.64 -12.26 5.07
C HIS A 155 -6.25 -12.17 3.59
N GLY A 156 -6.65 -11.09 2.92
CA GLY A 156 -6.28 -10.84 1.53
C GLY A 156 -4.78 -10.65 1.34
N VAL A 157 -4.14 -9.86 2.20
CA VAL A 157 -2.69 -9.62 2.15
C VAL A 157 -1.93 -10.93 2.35
N ASN A 158 -2.33 -11.76 3.32
CA ASN A 158 -1.71 -13.04 3.58
C ASN A 158 -1.83 -13.97 2.37
N LYS A 159 -2.97 -13.95 1.69
CA LYS A 159 -3.17 -14.72 0.47
C LYS A 159 -2.24 -14.26 -0.65
N LEU A 160 -2.05 -12.95 -0.82
CA LEU A 160 -1.10 -12.40 -1.80
C LEU A 160 0.34 -12.79 -1.46
N LEU A 161 0.70 -12.82 -0.18
CA LEU A 161 2.02 -13.28 0.28
C LEU A 161 2.23 -14.77 -0.04
N ASP A 162 1.25 -15.60 0.26
CA ASP A 162 1.31 -17.05 0.02
C ASP A 162 1.41 -17.38 -1.48
N GLU A 163 0.74 -16.60 -2.31
CA GLU A 163 0.78 -16.76 -3.77
C GLU A 163 2.04 -16.15 -4.41
N GLY A 164 2.87 -15.48 -3.62
CA GLY A 164 4.10 -14.86 -4.11
C GLY A 164 3.86 -13.61 -4.97
N ILE A 165 2.71 -12.96 -4.84
CA ILE A 165 2.37 -11.75 -5.59
C ILE A 165 3.08 -10.53 -4.98
N ILE A 166 3.21 -10.52 -3.67
CA ILE A 166 3.94 -9.44 -2.96
C ILE A 166 5.00 -10.01 -2.02
#